data_df1ca7f797fd248a05a9d97246f5ea1f
#
_entry.id   df1ca7f797fd248a05a9d97246f5ea1f
#
_cell.length_a   1.000
_cell.length_b   1.000
_cell.length_c   1.000
_cell.angle_alpha   90.00
_cell.angle_beta   90.00
_cell.angle_gamma   90.00
#
_symmetry.space_group_name_H-M   'P 1'
#
loop_
_entity.id
_entity.type
_entity.pdbx_description
1 polymer ?
#
loop_
_entity_poly.entity_id
_entity_poly.type
_entity_poly.pdbx_seq_one_letter_code
_entity_poly.pdbx_strand_id
1 'polypeptide(L)'
;MNNNREDNEKKRARQRIAAVVPEPFKIGASTPYDFAGRNLTAYGGLLPVATMLEKLGFQQLVEETLTVKRLTRAMPIYQFVLAMVLALYVGFSRLNHLRFLQREPMLTGILKVLRLPPQCTFWRFLASLHLSVAGQVLQMQRVMRQRVWEAAHIQLKVVTLDTDTTVHTLFGKQMGG
;
A
#
# COMPACT_ATOMS: atom_id res chain seq x y z
N MET A 1 18.58 -52.98 -8.88
CA MET A 1 18.40 -52.40 -7.52
C MET A 1 18.94 -50.98 -7.34
N ASN A 2 19.25 -50.22 -8.38
CA ASN A 2 19.87 -48.88 -8.27
C ASN A 2 18.89 -47.68 -8.41
N ASN A 3 17.70 -47.89 -8.93
CA ASN A 3 16.77 -46.77 -9.23
C ASN A 3 16.19 -46.05 -7.96
N ASN A 4 16.01 -46.78 -6.87
CA ASN A 4 15.43 -46.23 -5.63
C ASN A 4 16.37 -45.29 -4.85
N ARG A 5 17.70 -45.41 -5.04
CA ARG A 5 18.67 -44.50 -4.40
C ARG A 5 18.75 -43.17 -5.11
N GLU A 6 18.78 -43.17 -6.43
CA GLU A 6 18.80 -41.94 -7.24
C GLU A 6 17.52 -41.13 -7.11
N ASP A 7 16.34 -41.77 -7.02
CA ASP A 7 15.08 -41.07 -6.80
C ASP A 7 14.99 -40.47 -5.39
N ASN A 8 15.55 -41.11 -4.38
CA ASN A 8 15.63 -40.57 -3.03
C ASN A 8 16.64 -39.42 -2.94
N GLU A 9 17.75 -39.46 -3.64
CA GLU A 9 18.70 -38.34 -3.70
C GLU A 9 18.12 -37.15 -4.47
N LYS A 10 17.43 -37.38 -5.58
CA LYS A 10 16.70 -36.33 -6.32
C LYS A 10 15.56 -35.72 -5.50
N LYS A 11 14.83 -36.52 -4.72
CA LYS A 11 13.84 -36.02 -3.75
C LYS A 11 14.49 -35.21 -2.62
N ARG A 12 15.60 -35.66 -2.05
CA ARG A 12 16.35 -34.92 -1.01
C ARG A 12 16.98 -33.63 -1.57
N ALA A 13 17.49 -33.67 -2.80
CA ALA A 13 18.00 -32.47 -3.49
C ALA A 13 16.86 -31.48 -3.78
N ARG A 14 15.70 -31.95 -4.24
CA ARG A 14 14.50 -31.10 -4.40
C ARG A 14 13.97 -30.56 -3.07
N GLN A 15 14.06 -31.31 -1.97
CA GLN A 15 13.71 -30.84 -0.63
C GLN A 15 14.74 -29.87 -0.04
N ARG A 16 16.03 -29.98 -0.40
CA ARG A 16 17.05 -28.98 -0.04
C ARG A 16 16.96 -27.69 -0.87
N ILE A 17 16.44 -27.78 -2.09
CA ILE A 17 16.09 -26.63 -2.94
C ILE A 17 14.69 -26.08 -2.54
N ALA A 18 13.90 -26.82 -1.76
CA ALA A 18 12.70 -26.33 -1.12
C ALA A 18 13.08 -25.34 0.01
N ALA A 19 13.81 -24.29 -0.45
CA ALA A 19 13.35 -22.98 -0.17
C ALA A 19 13.61 -22.52 1.27
N VAL A 20 14.66 -21.81 1.44
CA VAL A 20 14.58 -20.57 2.21
C VAL A 20 13.47 -19.75 1.52
N VAL A 21 12.24 -19.79 2.03
CA VAL A 21 11.17 -18.90 1.58
C VAL A 21 11.69 -17.49 1.88
N PRO A 22 11.96 -16.68 0.84
CA PRO A 22 12.52 -15.35 1.08
C PRO A 22 11.51 -14.55 1.93
N GLU A 23 11.94 -14.10 3.10
CA GLU A 23 11.13 -13.22 3.91
C GLU A 23 11.14 -11.80 3.31
N PRO A 24 10.01 -11.08 3.35
CA PRO A 24 9.97 -9.70 2.93
C PRO A 24 10.81 -8.81 3.85
N PHE A 25 11.46 -7.81 3.31
CA PHE A 25 12.06 -6.74 4.09
C PHE A 25 10.97 -6.06 4.93
N LYS A 26 11.35 -5.62 6.15
CA LYS A 26 10.46 -4.90 7.05
C LYS A 26 11.00 -3.49 7.23
N ILE A 27 10.35 -2.52 6.62
CA ILE A 27 10.68 -1.10 6.73
C ILE A 27 9.55 -0.40 7.48
N GLY A 28 9.90 0.39 8.47
CA GLY A 28 8.94 1.12 9.32
C GLY A 28 9.60 2.29 10.03
N ALA A 29 8.90 2.87 10.99
CA ALA A 29 9.32 4.08 11.71
C ALA A 29 10.67 3.99 12.40
N SER A 30 11.11 2.79 12.78
CA SER A 30 12.39 2.54 13.45
C SER A 30 13.54 2.19 12.50
N THR A 31 13.28 2.13 11.18
CA THR A 31 14.31 1.77 10.20
C THR A 31 15.35 2.89 10.10
N PRO A 32 16.63 2.61 10.38
CA PRO A 32 17.67 3.60 10.24
C PRO A 32 17.88 3.97 8.78
N TYR A 33 18.18 5.22 8.51
CA TYR A 33 18.54 5.72 7.20
C TYR A 33 19.70 6.71 7.30
N ASP A 34 20.50 6.79 6.25
CA ASP A 34 21.60 7.73 6.13
C ASP A 34 21.68 8.30 4.70
N PHE A 35 22.58 9.23 4.50
CA PHE A 35 22.89 9.84 3.21
C PHE A 35 24.30 9.43 2.71
N ALA A 36 24.82 8.31 3.19
CA ALA A 36 26.18 7.85 2.87
C ALA A 36 26.35 7.31 1.44
N GLY A 37 25.29 7.33 0.63
CA GLY A 37 25.33 6.90 -0.78
C GLY A 37 25.37 5.39 -0.99
N ARG A 38 25.05 4.60 0.03
CA ARG A 38 24.91 3.14 -0.05
C ARG A 38 23.45 2.75 -0.10
N ASN A 39 23.13 1.66 -0.85
CA ASN A 39 21.77 1.14 -0.97
C ASN A 39 20.73 2.20 -1.38
N LEU A 40 21.09 3.03 -2.35
CA LEU A 40 20.24 4.11 -2.83
C LEU A 40 18.94 3.58 -3.46
N THR A 41 17.84 4.22 -3.17
CA THR A 41 16.55 4.02 -3.83
C THR A 41 16.01 5.34 -4.35
N ALA A 42 15.37 5.33 -5.51
CA ALA A 42 14.65 6.49 -6.05
C ALA A 42 13.45 6.90 -5.17
N TYR A 43 13.02 6.02 -4.29
CA TYR A 43 11.80 6.19 -3.47
C TYR A 43 12.10 6.37 -1.97
N GLY A 44 13.30 6.79 -1.60
CA GLY A 44 13.68 7.03 -0.20
C GLY A 44 12.75 7.99 0.54
N GLY A 45 12.18 8.96 -0.17
CA GLY A 45 11.16 9.88 0.37
C GLY A 45 9.86 9.22 0.83
N LEU A 46 9.61 7.94 0.54
CA LEU A 46 8.47 7.20 1.09
C LEU A 46 8.63 6.87 2.58
N LEU A 47 9.86 6.76 3.08
CA LEU A 47 10.09 6.41 4.48
C LEU A 47 9.51 7.44 5.47
N PRO A 48 9.74 8.76 5.35
CA PRO A 48 9.08 9.74 6.19
C PRO A 48 7.56 9.67 6.15
N VAL A 49 6.97 9.47 4.96
CA VAL A 49 5.52 9.36 4.79
C VAL A 49 4.98 8.11 5.48
N ALA A 50 5.62 6.96 5.27
CA ALA A 50 5.25 5.70 5.92
C ALA A 50 5.36 5.81 7.44
N THR A 51 6.45 6.43 7.95
CA THR A 51 6.66 6.69 9.37
C THR A 51 5.56 7.58 9.96
N MET A 52 5.19 8.65 9.27
CA MET A 52 4.09 9.53 9.67
C MET A 52 2.78 8.75 9.75
N LEU A 53 2.43 8.00 8.72
CA LEU A 53 1.20 7.20 8.69
C LEU A 53 1.17 6.15 9.80
N GLU A 54 2.30 5.50 10.08
CA GLU A 54 2.43 4.53 11.17
C GLU A 54 2.19 5.21 12.53
N LYS A 55 2.85 6.34 12.81
CA LYS A 55 2.70 7.11 14.06
C LYS A 55 1.28 7.65 14.25
N LEU A 56 0.59 7.99 13.18
CA LEU A 56 -0.81 8.44 13.22
C LEU A 56 -1.80 7.28 13.32
N GLY A 57 -1.35 6.02 13.38
CA GLY A 57 -2.22 4.85 13.51
C GLY A 57 -3.08 4.60 12.27
N PHE A 58 -2.53 4.88 11.07
CA PHE A 58 -3.28 4.73 9.82
C PHE A 58 -3.73 3.30 9.56
N GLN A 59 -2.91 2.29 9.89
CA GLN A 59 -3.28 0.89 9.73
C GLN A 59 -4.54 0.55 10.52
N GLN A 60 -4.56 0.85 11.80
CA GLN A 60 -5.70 0.59 12.67
C GLN A 60 -6.95 1.29 12.15
N LEU A 61 -6.83 2.56 11.74
CA LEU A 61 -7.95 3.32 11.20
C LEU A 61 -8.52 2.69 9.93
N VAL A 62 -7.68 2.21 9.01
CA VAL A 62 -8.14 1.51 7.81
C VAL A 62 -8.86 0.21 8.16
N GLU A 63 -8.31 -0.58 9.06
CA GLU A 63 -8.86 -1.88 9.46
C GLU A 63 -10.20 -1.74 10.22
N GLU A 64 -10.36 -0.69 11.01
CA GLU A 64 -11.59 -0.40 11.75
C GLU A 64 -12.69 0.25 10.89
N THR A 65 -12.30 1.05 9.88
CA THR A 65 -13.26 1.86 9.12
C THR A 65 -13.70 1.20 7.83
N LEU A 66 -12.78 0.52 7.11
CA LEU A 66 -13.10 -0.02 5.80
C LEU A 66 -13.67 -1.44 5.88
N THR A 67 -14.96 -1.56 5.61
CA THR A 67 -15.69 -2.83 5.47
C THR A 67 -15.76 -3.24 4.00
N VAL A 68 -14.68 -3.81 3.49
CA VAL A 68 -14.61 -4.29 2.10
C VAL A 68 -14.49 -5.80 2.08
N LYS A 69 -15.27 -6.45 1.22
CA LYS A 69 -15.16 -7.89 1.01
C LYS A 69 -13.76 -8.23 0.45
N ARG A 70 -13.02 -9.07 1.16
CA ARG A 70 -11.72 -9.52 0.71
C ARG A 70 -11.86 -10.44 -0.50
N LEU A 71 -11.35 -10.02 -1.66
CA LEU A 71 -11.42 -10.78 -2.91
C LEU A 71 -10.16 -11.60 -3.20
N THR A 72 -9.08 -11.35 -2.49
CA THR A 72 -7.78 -12.01 -2.72
C THR A 72 -7.05 -12.25 -1.41
N ARG A 73 -6.26 -13.31 -1.38
CA ARG A 73 -5.34 -13.61 -0.27
C ARG A 73 -3.95 -12.99 -0.48
N ALA A 74 -3.74 -12.25 -1.57
CA ALA A 74 -2.42 -11.72 -1.92
C ALA A 74 -1.89 -10.70 -0.90
N MET A 75 -2.80 -9.83 -0.40
CA MET A 75 -2.47 -8.81 0.61
C MET A 75 -3.71 -8.51 1.47
N PRO A 76 -3.54 -8.06 2.73
CA PRO A 76 -4.59 -7.42 3.52
C PRO A 76 -5.12 -6.13 2.87
N ILE A 77 -6.35 -5.73 3.22
CA ILE A 77 -6.97 -4.49 2.69
C ILE A 77 -6.11 -3.27 2.98
N TYR A 78 -5.57 -3.16 4.18
CA TYR A 78 -4.66 -2.08 4.56
C TYR A 78 -3.48 -1.93 3.59
N GLN A 79 -2.83 -3.04 3.23
CA GLN A 79 -1.69 -2.99 2.32
C GLN A 79 -2.08 -2.55 0.89
N PHE A 80 -3.29 -2.89 0.41
CA PHE A 80 -3.82 -2.37 -0.86
C PHE A 80 -4.01 -0.85 -0.80
N VAL A 81 -4.62 -0.36 0.28
CA VAL A 81 -4.85 1.08 0.48
C VAL A 81 -3.52 1.80 0.59
N LEU A 82 -2.61 1.32 1.43
CA LEU A 82 -1.29 1.92 1.60
C LEU A 82 -0.49 1.94 0.31
N ALA A 83 -0.48 0.84 -0.46
CA ALA A 83 0.21 0.79 -1.75
C ALA A 83 -0.32 1.85 -2.73
N MET A 84 -1.64 2.06 -2.77
CA MET A 84 -2.25 3.10 -3.61
C MET A 84 -1.89 4.50 -3.12
N VAL A 85 -1.96 4.76 -1.82
CA VAL A 85 -1.57 6.05 -1.23
C VAL A 85 -0.13 6.39 -1.55
N LEU A 86 0.79 5.45 -1.35
CA LEU A 86 2.20 5.65 -1.64
C LEU A 86 2.47 5.81 -3.14
N ALA A 87 1.76 5.06 -4.00
CA ALA A 87 1.86 5.21 -5.45
C ALA A 87 1.38 6.58 -5.94
N LEU A 88 0.27 7.09 -5.40
CA LEU A 88 -0.21 8.44 -5.69
C LEU A 88 0.77 9.51 -5.19
N TYR A 89 1.35 9.31 -4.02
CA TYR A 89 2.34 10.23 -3.45
C TYR A 89 3.59 10.37 -4.34
N VAL A 90 4.04 9.30 -4.98
CA VAL A 90 5.15 9.35 -5.95
C VAL A 90 4.72 9.82 -7.36
N GLY A 91 3.47 10.27 -7.53
CA GLY A 91 2.97 10.84 -8.77
C GLY A 91 2.38 9.84 -9.77
N PHE A 92 2.10 8.63 -9.34
CA PHE A 92 1.49 7.62 -10.22
C PHE A 92 -0.02 7.84 -10.34
N SER A 93 -0.46 8.20 -11.53
CA SER A 93 -1.88 8.49 -11.84
C SER A 93 -2.64 7.31 -12.47
N ARG A 94 -1.95 6.21 -12.79
CA ARG A 94 -2.54 5.04 -13.46
C ARG A 94 -2.14 3.75 -12.77
N LEU A 95 -3.06 2.80 -12.65
CA LEU A 95 -2.78 1.48 -12.06
C LEU A 95 -1.65 0.73 -12.77
N ASN A 96 -1.48 0.96 -14.08
CA ASN A 96 -0.39 0.34 -14.84
C ASN A 96 1.00 0.78 -14.34
N HIS A 97 1.10 1.95 -13.72
CA HIS A 97 2.37 2.43 -13.15
C HIS A 97 2.83 1.58 -11.95
N LEU A 98 1.93 0.89 -11.27
CA LEU A 98 2.28 -0.03 -10.18
C LEU A 98 3.27 -1.13 -10.60
N ARG A 99 3.35 -1.46 -11.90
CA ARG A 99 4.34 -2.41 -12.42
C ARG A 99 5.78 -2.00 -12.13
N PHE A 100 6.06 -0.70 -12.10
CA PHE A 100 7.40 -0.17 -11.82
C PHE A 100 7.79 -0.35 -10.35
N LEU A 101 6.79 -0.42 -9.45
CA LEU A 101 6.98 -0.57 -8.02
C LEU A 101 6.88 -2.03 -7.55
N GLN A 102 6.56 -2.98 -8.43
CA GLN A 102 6.27 -4.36 -8.04
C GLN A 102 7.37 -5.05 -7.23
N ARG A 103 8.62 -4.70 -7.47
CA ARG A 103 9.80 -5.28 -6.81
C ARG A 103 10.70 -4.21 -6.21
N GLU A 104 10.20 -3.00 -6.10
CA GLU A 104 10.96 -1.90 -5.53
C GLU A 104 11.16 -2.14 -4.03
N PRO A 105 12.42 -2.21 -3.53
CA PRO A 105 12.70 -2.66 -2.16
C PRO A 105 12.09 -1.77 -1.08
N MET A 106 12.08 -0.45 -1.28
CA MET A 106 11.50 0.48 -0.31
C MET A 106 10.00 0.23 -0.13
N LEU A 107 9.25 0.16 -1.25
CA LEU A 107 7.80 -0.03 -1.19
C LEU A 107 7.43 -1.43 -0.69
N THR A 108 8.08 -2.47 -1.22
CA THR A 108 7.83 -3.85 -0.78
C THR A 108 8.19 -4.05 0.69
N GLY A 109 9.24 -3.39 1.17
CA GLY A 109 9.64 -3.39 2.57
C GLY A 109 8.65 -2.68 3.49
N ILE A 110 8.14 -1.49 3.11
CA ILE A 110 7.08 -0.78 3.83
C ILE A 110 5.81 -1.63 3.91
N LEU A 111 5.43 -2.25 2.80
CA LEU A 111 4.25 -3.12 2.71
C LEU A 111 4.47 -4.50 3.33
N LYS A 112 5.70 -4.86 3.68
CA LYS A 112 6.07 -6.18 4.23
C LYS A 112 5.65 -7.34 3.32
N VAL A 113 5.86 -7.15 2.00
CA VAL A 113 5.55 -8.14 0.96
C VAL A 113 6.78 -8.39 0.09
N LEU A 114 6.90 -9.58 -0.48
CA LEU A 114 8.00 -9.89 -1.42
C LEU A 114 7.82 -9.19 -2.78
N ARG A 115 6.58 -9.00 -3.16
CA ARG A 115 6.21 -8.41 -4.44
C ARG A 115 4.78 -7.89 -4.38
N LEU A 116 4.52 -6.74 -5.00
CA LEU A 116 3.15 -6.28 -5.18
C LEU A 116 2.39 -7.18 -6.16
N PRO A 117 1.09 -7.38 -5.92
CA PRO A 117 0.20 -8.03 -6.88
C PRO A 117 0.19 -7.31 -8.23
N PRO A 118 -0.16 -8.02 -9.31
CA PRO A 118 -0.33 -7.40 -10.62
C PRO A 118 -1.46 -6.35 -10.62
N GLN A 119 -1.39 -5.44 -11.57
CA GLN A 119 -2.38 -4.37 -11.77
C GLN A 119 -3.84 -4.87 -11.77
N CYS A 120 -4.10 -6.02 -12.40
CA CYS A 120 -5.47 -6.58 -12.46
C CYS A 120 -6.03 -6.92 -11.07
N THR A 121 -5.18 -7.22 -10.08
CA THR A 121 -5.60 -7.46 -8.70
C THR A 121 -6.01 -6.16 -8.02
N PHE A 122 -5.26 -5.08 -8.23
CA PHE A 122 -5.65 -3.73 -7.77
C PHE A 122 -6.94 -3.26 -8.44
N TRP A 123 -7.09 -3.50 -9.74
CA TRP A 123 -8.32 -3.17 -10.45
C TRP A 123 -9.53 -3.91 -9.87
N ARG A 124 -9.42 -5.22 -9.62
CA ARG A 124 -10.49 -6.00 -8.98
C ARG A 124 -10.81 -5.48 -7.57
N PHE A 125 -9.79 -5.10 -6.81
CA PHE A 125 -10.00 -4.49 -5.50
C PHE A 125 -10.82 -3.21 -5.63
N LEU A 126 -10.43 -2.28 -6.50
CA LEU A 126 -11.17 -1.04 -6.73
C LEU A 126 -12.59 -1.30 -7.27
N ALA A 127 -12.74 -2.24 -8.21
CA ALA A 127 -14.05 -2.60 -8.76
C ALA A 127 -14.99 -3.25 -7.73
N SER A 128 -14.48 -3.75 -6.61
CA SER A 128 -15.27 -4.29 -5.51
C SER A 128 -15.78 -3.25 -4.52
N LEU A 129 -15.31 -2.01 -4.64
CA LEU A 129 -15.73 -0.93 -3.75
C LEU A 129 -17.12 -0.42 -4.16
N HIS A 130 -18.04 -0.42 -3.19
CA HIS A 130 -19.38 0.12 -3.37
C HIS A 130 -19.44 1.59 -2.94
N LEU A 131 -20.49 2.29 -3.30
CA LEU A 131 -20.68 3.71 -2.96
C LEU A 131 -20.61 3.94 -1.43
N SER A 132 -21.07 2.98 -0.62
CA SER A 132 -20.96 3.05 0.84
C SER A 132 -19.52 3.20 1.34
N VAL A 133 -18.54 2.66 0.61
CA VAL A 133 -17.12 2.77 0.96
C VAL A 133 -16.63 4.22 0.79
N ALA A 134 -17.23 4.99 -0.12
CA ALA A 134 -16.88 6.41 -0.28
C ALA A 134 -17.11 7.19 1.05
N GLY A 135 -18.23 6.94 1.72
CA GLY A 135 -18.50 7.52 3.03
C GLY A 135 -17.47 7.10 4.09
N GLN A 136 -17.05 5.83 4.07
CA GLN A 136 -16.02 5.32 4.99
C GLN A 136 -14.65 5.99 4.72
N VAL A 137 -14.28 6.18 3.45
CA VAL A 137 -13.04 6.89 3.07
C VAL A 137 -13.09 8.35 3.52
N LEU A 138 -14.20 9.04 3.35
CA LEU A 138 -14.38 10.41 3.84
C LEU A 138 -14.27 10.48 5.37
N GLN A 139 -14.84 9.52 6.08
CA GLN A 139 -14.70 9.43 7.53
C GLN A 139 -13.25 9.20 7.95
N MET A 140 -12.56 8.29 7.29
CA MET A 140 -11.14 8.02 7.53
C MET A 140 -10.29 9.29 7.30
N GLN A 141 -10.57 10.04 6.22
CA GLN A 141 -9.90 11.29 5.92
C GLN A 141 -10.11 12.34 7.01
N ARG A 142 -11.33 12.44 7.57
CA ARG A 142 -11.65 13.36 8.69
C ARG A 142 -10.82 13.02 9.92
N VAL A 143 -10.80 11.74 10.31
CA VAL A 143 -10.05 11.26 11.48
C VAL A 143 -8.56 11.48 11.30
N MET A 144 -8.00 11.17 10.11
CA MET A 144 -6.58 11.41 9.84
C MET A 144 -6.22 12.88 9.96
N ARG A 145 -7.03 13.77 9.39
CA ARG A 145 -6.81 15.23 9.48
C ARG A 145 -6.83 15.70 10.93
N GLN A 146 -7.79 15.22 11.72
CA GLN A 146 -7.86 15.54 13.13
C GLN A 146 -6.58 15.09 13.87
N ARG A 147 -6.13 13.85 13.68
CA ARG A 147 -4.90 13.34 14.29
C ARG A 147 -3.67 14.17 13.89
N VAL A 148 -3.60 14.60 12.63
CA VAL A 148 -2.51 15.48 12.16
C VAL A 148 -2.56 16.82 12.87
N TRP A 149 -3.72 17.44 13.01
CA TRP A 149 -3.88 18.73 13.70
C TRP A 149 -3.55 18.63 15.18
N GLU A 150 -3.99 17.57 15.85
CA GLU A 150 -3.64 17.29 17.25
C GLU A 150 -2.12 17.09 17.42
N ALA A 151 -1.51 16.27 16.59
CA ALA A 151 -0.06 16.01 16.63
C ALA A 151 0.79 17.27 16.32
N ALA A 152 0.28 18.16 15.48
CA ALA A 152 0.94 19.43 15.14
C ALA A 152 0.54 20.58 16.09
N HIS A 153 -0.27 20.33 17.12
CA HIS A 153 -0.78 21.34 18.07
C HIS A 153 -1.42 22.55 17.37
N ILE A 154 -2.11 22.32 16.23
CA ILE A 154 -2.74 23.38 15.46
C ILE A 154 -4.00 23.87 16.18
N GLN A 155 -3.99 25.14 16.58
CA GLN A 155 -5.14 25.83 17.13
C GLN A 155 -5.64 26.88 16.12
N LEU A 156 -6.75 26.57 15.45
CA LEU A 156 -7.37 27.47 14.48
C LEU A 156 -8.36 28.39 15.21
N LYS A 157 -8.05 29.69 15.32
CA LYS A 157 -8.97 30.70 15.83
C LYS A 157 -9.99 31.15 14.77
N VAL A 158 -9.59 31.14 13.52
CA VAL A 158 -10.42 31.53 12.36
C VAL A 158 -10.14 30.54 11.25
N VAL A 159 -11.20 30.08 10.59
CA VAL A 159 -11.14 29.24 9.39
C VAL A 159 -11.85 29.98 8.27
N THR A 160 -11.13 30.26 7.19
CA THR A 160 -11.71 30.78 5.97
C THR A 160 -12.05 29.61 5.05
N LEU A 161 -13.33 29.50 4.66
CA LEU A 161 -13.79 28.51 3.69
C LEU A 161 -13.86 29.19 2.32
N ASP A 162 -13.05 28.70 1.40
CA ASP A 162 -13.16 29.07 -0.01
C ASP A 162 -13.84 27.91 -0.75
N THR A 163 -14.89 28.22 -1.52
CA THR A 163 -15.64 27.24 -2.28
C THR A 163 -15.54 27.55 -3.75
N ASP A 164 -15.02 26.59 -4.52
CA ASP A 164 -14.95 26.69 -5.97
C ASP A 164 -15.68 25.49 -6.61
N THR A 165 -16.19 25.71 -7.83
CA THR A 165 -16.84 24.68 -8.62
C THR A 165 -15.85 24.08 -9.60
N THR A 166 -15.66 22.76 -9.53
CA THR A 166 -14.84 22.03 -10.49
C THR A 166 -15.73 21.27 -11.47
N VAL A 167 -15.59 21.57 -12.75
CA VAL A 167 -16.28 20.84 -13.82
C VAL A 167 -15.41 19.70 -14.31
N HIS A 168 -15.91 18.46 -14.19
CA HIS A 168 -15.27 17.29 -14.78
C HIS A 168 -16.06 16.80 -15.98
N THR A 169 -15.39 16.68 -17.12
CA THR A 169 -15.99 16.04 -18.30
C THR A 169 -16.03 14.54 -18.10
N LEU A 170 -17.22 13.97 -18.11
CA LEU A 170 -17.43 12.53 -18.03
C LEU A 170 -17.57 11.94 -19.45
N PHE A 171 -16.90 10.81 -19.68
CA PHE A 171 -16.99 10.09 -20.95
C PHE A 171 -17.69 8.74 -20.72
N GLY A 172 -18.63 8.42 -21.62
CA GLY A 172 -19.39 7.19 -21.56
C GLY A 172 -20.68 7.28 -20.76
N LYS A 173 -21.36 6.14 -20.61
CA LYS A 173 -22.62 6.02 -19.83
C LYS A 173 -22.27 5.84 -18.37
N GLN A 174 -22.24 6.92 -17.61
CA GLN A 174 -22.05 6.87 -16.17
C GLN A 174 -23.36 7.25 -15.46
N MET A 175 -23.68 6.54 -14.38
CA MET A 175 -24.82 6.90 -13.54
C MET A 175 -24.59 8.27 -12.88
N GLY A 176 -25.53 9.22 -13.07
CA GLY A 176 -25.46 10.57 -12.51
C GLY A 176 -24.76 11.60 -13.40
N GLY A 177 -24.49 11.28 -14.67
CA GLY A 177 -24.03 12.22 -15.69
C GLY A 177 -25.19 12.80 -16.48
#